data_e31150f1552679c7e65379b2551690cb
#
_entry.id   e31150f1552679c7e65379b2551690cb
#
_cell.length_a   1.000
_cell.length_b   1.000
_cell.length_c   1.000
_cell.angle_alpha   90.00
_cell.angle_beta   90.00
_cell.angle_gamma   90.00
#
_symmetry.space_group_name_H-M   'P 1'
#
loop_
_entity.id
_entity.type
_entity.pdbx_description
1 polymer ?
#
loop_
_entity_poly.entity_id
_entity_poly.type
_entity_poly.pdbx_seq_one_letter_code
_entity_poly.pdbx_strand_id
1 'polypeptide(L)'
;KYPQVDSCEEIDRNIIEKFLIYLKIEVESGNGKRDDLIKLRDVLETVGKIYGWEQLGRLFIKSDFPPERRGEFKYYFDSELKRLNAHIVKLEEQIARALIIHQLLGNRISDTLTMRKDCLYKKDNQDMVIIHQPKSRRFEKPVSAEVAQLIKKAIVYAEQNYKESIYIFANKDNPQKPLNYQTLREKVIRMIYENDL
;
A
#
# COMPACT_ATOMS: atom_id res chain seq x y z
N LYS A 1 -11.51 -21.98 -16.52
CA LYS A 1 -11.28 -21.92 -17.97
C LYS A 1 -12.59 -22.30 -18.68
N TYR A 2 -12.97 -21.51 -19.66
CA TYR A 2 -14.13 -21.74 -20.52
C TYR A 2 -13.61 -21.98 -21.95
N PRO A 3 -13.15 -23.20 -22.25
CA PRO A 3 -12.47 -23.52 -23.50
C PRO A 3 -13.37 -23.35 -24.75
N GLN A 4 -14.68 -23.23 -24.54
CA GLN A 4 -15.66 -23.01 -25.59
C GLN A 4 -15.85 -21.50 -25.92
N VAL A 5 -15.16 -20.59 -25.27
CA VAL A 5 -15.25 -19.13 -25.52
C VAL A 5 -13.99 -18.70 -26.26
N ASP A 6 -14.08 -18.55 -27.56
CA ASP A 6 -12.98 -18.11 -28.41
C ASP A 6 -13.01 -16.59 -28.67
N SER A 7 -14.16 -15.96 -28.45
CA SER A 7 -14.38 -14.53 -28.68
C SER A 7 -15.20 -13.90 -27.54
N CYS A 8 -14.93 -12.63 -27.23
CA CYS A 8 -15.77 -11.88 -26.29
C CYS A 8 -17.23 -11.74 -26.75
N GLU A 9 -17.51 -11.83 -28.04
CA GLU A 9 -18.85 -11.78 -28.63
C GLU A 9 -19.72 -12.95 -28.13
N GLU A 10 -19.10 -14.10 -27.85
CA GLU A 10 -19.79 -15.33 -27.40
C GLU A 10 -20.14 -15.29 -25.91
N ILE A 11 -19.67 -14.27 -25.18
CA ILE A 11 -19.96 -14.15 -23.74
C ILE A 11 -21.42 -13.74 -23.58
N ASP A 12 -22.18 -14.65 -22.99
CA ASP A 12 -23.58 -14.47 -22.65
C ASP A 12 -23.82 -14.42 -21.13
N ARG A 13 -25.05 -14.19 -20.74
CA ARG A 13 -25.45 -14.15 -19.34
C ARG A 13 -25.16 -15.49 -18.61
N ASN A 14 -25.31 -16.62 -19.25
CA ASN A 14 -25.08 -17.94 -18.66
C ASN A 14 -23.59 -18.14 -18.31
N ILE A 15 -22.67 -17.62 -19.13
CA ILE A 15 -21.24 -17.64 -18.84
C ILE A 15 -20.94 -16.76 -17.63
N ILE A 16 -21.55 -15.56 -17.52
CA ILE A 16 -21.43 -14.71 -16.35
C ILE A 16 -21.95 -15.40 -15.09
N GLU A 17 -23.08 -16.08 -15.13
CA GLU A 17 -23.62 -16.81 -13.98
C GLU A 17 -22.70 -17.95 -13.51
N LYS A 18 -22.12 -18.70 -14.42
CA LYS A 18 -21.10 -19.70 -14.09
C LYS A 18 -19.85 -19.07 -13.46
N PHE A 19 -19.44 -17.92 -13.95
CA PHE A 19 -18.33 -17.17 -13.37
C PHE A 19 -18.66 -16.66 -11.95
N LEU A 20 -19.88 -16.19 -11.72
CA LEU A 20 -20.36 -15.80 -10.38
C LEU A 20 -20.32 -16.96 -9.38
N ILE A 21 -20.71 -18.17 -9.83
CA ILE A 21 -20.62 -19.39 -9.01
C ILE A 21 -19.16 -19.70 -8.69
N TYR A 22 -18.28 -19.66 -9.69
CA TYR A 22 -16.84 -19.85 -9.49
C TYR A 22 -16.27 -18.86 -8.45
N LEU A 23 -16.58 -17.56 -8.57
CA LEU A 23 -16.13 -16.56 -7.61
C LEU A 23 -16.66 -16.81 -6.20
N LYS A 24 -17.85 -17.37 -6.04
CA LYS A 24 -18.37 -17.73 -4.70
C LYS A 24 -17.56 -18.82 -4.02
N ILE A 25 -17.00 -19.74 -4.77
CA ILE A 25 -16.26 -20.90 -4.27
C ILE A 25 -14.79 -20.53 -4.04
N GLU A 26 -14.15 -19.92 -5.03
CA GLU A 26 -12.70 -19.77 -5.07
C GLU A 26 -12.18 -18.47 -4.43
N VAL A 27 -13.00 -17.43 -4.32
CA VAL A 27 -12.58 -16.14 -3.79
C VAL A 27 -13.20 -15.91 -2.42
N GLU A 28 -12.39 -15.85 -1.38
CA GLU A 28 -12.88 -15.67 0.01
C GLU A 28 -13.36 -14.24 0.28
N SER A 29 -12.64 -13.23 -0.23
CA SER A 29 -12.93 -11.82 0.05
C SER A 29 -14.12 -11.28 -0.74
N GLY A 30 -15.14 -10.78 -0.03
CA GLY A 30 -16.30 -10.13 -0.67
C GLY A 30 -15.94 -8.88 -1.47
N ASN A 31 -14.99 -8.06 -1.00
CA ASN A 31 -14.52 -6.89 -1.74
C ASN A 31 -13.69 -7.30 -2.96
N GLY A 32 -12.86 -8.34 -2.87
CA GLY A 32 -12.14 -8.88 -4.01
C GLY A 32 -13.08 -9.35 -5.11
N LYS A 33 -14.14 -10.09 -4.76
CA LYS A 33 -15.20 -10.50 -5.71
C LYS A 33 -15.83 -9.31 -6.43
N ARG A 34 -16.17 -8.27 -5.67
CA ARG A 34 -16.78 -7.05 -6.21
C ARG A 34 -15.84 -6.34 -7.19
N ASP A 35 -14.56 -6.18 -6.81
CA ASP A 35 -13.55 -5.50 -7.64
C ASP A 35 -13.29 -6.25 -8.95
N ASP A 36 -13.23 -7.58 -8.91
CA ASP A 36 -13.04 -8.41 -10.10
C ASP A 36 -14.25 -8.35 -11.04
N LEU A 37 -15.47 -8.34 -10.49
CA LEU A 37 -16.69 -8.17 -11.28
C LEU A 37 -16.78 -6.78 -11.93
N ILE A 38 -16.39 -5.71 -11.21
CA ILE A 38 -16.35 -4.36 -11.76
C ILE A 38 -15.35 -4.30 -12.92
N LYS A 39 -14.14 -4.81 -12.74
CA LYS A 39 -13.11 -4.83 -13.79
C LYS A 39 -13.58 -5.61 -15.02
N LEU A 40 -14.16 -6.79 -14.82
CA LEU A 40 -14.68 -7.60 -15.92
C LEU A 40 -15.79 -6.88 -16.67
N ARG A 41 -16.76 -6.30 -15.98
CA ARG A 41 -17.80 -5.46 -16.58
C ARG A 41 -17.20 -4.35 -17.42
N ASP A 42 -16.29 -3.56 -16.85
CA ASP A 42 -15.70 -2.39 -17.51
C ASP A 42 -14.92 -2.79 -18.78
N VAL A 43 -14.25 -3.95 -18.76
CA VAL A 43 -13.60 -4.52 -19.95
C VAL A 43 -14.61 -4.89 -21.01
N LEU A 44 -15.67 -5.65 -20.65
CA LEU A 44 -16.69 -6.09 -21.62
C LEU A 44 -17.48 -4.91 -22.18
N GLU A 45 -17.83 -3.92 -21.37
CA GLU A 45 -18.46 -2.69 -21.84
C GLU A 45 -17.57 -1.92 -22.83
N THR A 46 -16.26 -1.86 -22.56
CA THR A 46 -15.30 -1.20 -23.45
C THR A 46 -15.16 -1.93 -24.78
N VAL A 47 -15.01 -3.25 -24.74
CA VAL A 47 -14.96 -4.11 -25.93
C VAL A 47 -16.26 -3.99 -26.73
N GLY A 48 -17.40 -4.06 -26.05
CA GLY A 48 -18.71 -3.88 -26.69
C GLY A 48 -18.84 -2.55 -27.44
N LYS A 49 -18.34 -1.46 -26.87
CA LYS A 49 -18.35 -0.14 -27.53
C LYS A 49 -17.42 -0.10 -28.75
N ILE A 50 -16.23 -0.73 -28.67
CA ILE A 50 -15.25 -0.72 -29.78
C ILE A 50 -15.75 -1.54 -30.97
N TYR A 51 -16.36 -2.69 -30.73
CA TYR A 51 -16.79 -3.63 -31.78
C TYR A 51 -18.27 -3.57 -32.14
N GLY A 52 -19.04 -2.69 -31.47
CA GLY A 52 -20.49 -2.56 -31.71
C GLY A 52 -21.32 -3.71 -31.09
N TRP A 53 -20.80 -4.43 -30.12
CA TRP A 53 -21.49 -5.55 -29.43
C TRP A 53 -22.22 -5.04 -28.18
N GLU A 54 -23.32 -4.35 -28.36
CA GLU A 54 -24.07 -3.67 -27.27
C GLU A 54 -24.55 -4.64 -26.19
N GLN A 55 -24.76 -5.92 -26.50
CA GLN A 55 -25.19 -6.95 -25.55
C GLN A 55 -24.21 -7.11 -24.39
N LEU A 56 -22.90 -6.89 -24.61
CA LEU A 56 -21.88 -7.06 -23.58
C LEU A 56 -22.04 -6.06 -22.40
N GLY A 57 -22.56 -4.87 -22.66
CA GLY A 57 -22.83 -3.87 -21.62
C GLY A 57 -24.02 -4.24 -20.73
N ARG A 58 -24.87 -5.20 -21.11
CA ARG A 58 -26.08 -5.61 -20.39
C ARG A 58 -25.97 -6.93 -19.65
N LEU A 59 -24.78 -7.55 -19.67
CA LEU A 59 -24.56 -8.86 -19.07
C LEU A 59 -24.62 -8.87 -17.55
N PHE A 60 -24.31 -7.74 -16.91
CA PHE A 60 -24.29 -7.61 -15.47
C PHE A 60 -25.54 -6.90 -14.95
N ILE A 61 -26.10 -7.43 -13.88
CA ILE A 61 -27.20 -6.82 -13.15
C ILE A 61 -26.73 -6.41 -11.75
N LYS A 62 -27.44 -5.49 -11.11
CA LYS A 62 -27.06 -4.93 -9.82
C LYS A 62 -26.86 -5.99 -8.73
N SER A 63 -27.65 -7.05 -8.75
CA SER A 63 -27.57 -8.16 -7.78
C SER A 63 -26.34 -9.05 -7.93
N ASP A 64 -25.62 -8.98 -9.04
CA ASP A 64 -24.38 -9.74 -9.23
C ASP A 64 -23.26 -9.23 -8.34
N PHE A 65 -23.31 -7.95 -8.00
CA PHE A 65 -22.28 -7.29 -7.21
C PHE A 65 -22.54 -7.47 -5.71
N PRO A 66 -21.61 -8.10 -4.97
CA PRO A 66 -21.71 -8.14 -3.51
C PRO A 66 -21.82 -6.73 -2.94
N PRO A 67 -22.53 -6.53 -1.83
CA PRO A 67 -22.58 -5.23 -1.18
C PRO A 67 -21.17 -4.77 -0.80
N GLU A 68 -20.93 -3.46 -0.96
CA GLU A 68 -19.68 -2.85 -0.52
C GLU A 68 -19.59 -2.98 1.01
N ARG A 69 -18.63 -3.74 1.48
CA ARG A 69 -18.30 -3.79 2.90
C ARG A 69 -17.37 -2.63 3.18
N ARG A 70 -17.88 -1.57 3.77
CA ARG A 70 -17.04 -0.53 4.36
C ARG A 70 -16.32 -1.18 5.53
N GLY A 71 -14.99 -1.28 5.43
CA GLY A 71 -14.18 -1.71 6.56
C GLY A 71 -14.40 -0.74 7.73
N GLU A 72 -14.64 -1.25 8.91
CA GLU A 72 -14.58 -0.42 10.10
C GLU A 72 -13.17 0.16 10.23
N PHE A 73 -13.10 1.47 10.43
CA PHE A 73 -11.83 2.13 10.69
C PHE A 73 -11.36 1.67 12.07
N LYS A 74 -10.31 0.86 12.09
CA LYS A 74 -9.66 0.40 13.32
C LYS A 74 -8.51 1.35 13.65
N TYR A 75 -8.58 1.94 14.82
CA TYR A 75 -7.49 2.73 15.39
C TYR A 75 -6.94 2.02 16.63
N TYR A 76 -5.69 2.26 16.91
CA TYR A 76 -5.06 1.75 18.12
C TYR A 76 -5.39 2.68 19.30
N PHE A 77 -5.72 2.11 20.45
CA PHE A 77 -5.81 2.87 21.69
C PHE A 77 -4.41 3.33 22.16
N ASP A 78 -4.36 4.39 22.93
CA ASP A 78 -3.08 4.92 23.45
C ASP A 78 -2.27 3.86 24.23
N SER A 79 -2.93 2.97 24.95
CA SER A 79 -2.30 1.86 25.66
C SER A 79 -1.65 0.85 24.68
N GLU A 80 -2.33 0.53 23.58
CA GLU A 80 -1.82 -0.36 22.53
C GLU A 80 -0.63 0.27 21.81
N LEU A 81 -0.73 1.57 21.48
CA LEU A 81 0.38 2.31 20.87
C LEU A 81 1.60 2.38 21.79
N LYS A 82 1.41 2.58 23.10
CA LYS A 82 2.52 2.55 24.06
C LYS A 82 3.20 1.18 24.11
N ARG A 83 2.40 0.09 24.15
CA ARG A 83 2.94 -1.28 24.10
C ARG A 83 3.70 -1.52 22.81
N LEU A 84 3.12 -1.21 21.68
CA LEU A 84 3.75 -1.35 20.36
C LEU A 84 5.07 -0.58 20.28
N ASN A 85 5.09 0.68 20.69
CA ASN A 85 6.27 1.53 20.65
C ASN A 85 7.41 1.03 21.57
N ALA A 86 7.08 0.44 22.72
CA ALA A 86 8.07 -0.16 23.61
C ALA A 86 8.80 -1.37 22.96
N HIS A 87 8.21 -2.00 21.96
CA HIS A 87 8.82 -3.10 21.21
C HIS A 87 9.45 -2.64 19.89
N ILE A 88 8.88 -1.62 19.22
CA ILE A 88 9.47 -1.05 18.01
C ILE A 88 10.91 -0.59 18.24
N VAL A 89 11.21 0.05 19.36
CA VAL A 89 12.56 0.53 19.68
C VAL A 89 13.60 -0.59 19.88
N LYS A 90 13.16 -1.84 20.04
CA LYS A 90 14.02 -3.01 20.16
C LYS A 90 14.33 -3.68 18.81
N LEU A 91 13.65 -3.26 17.75
CA LEU A 91 13.91 -3.75 16.40
C LEU A 91 15.26 -3.25 15.87
N GLU A 92 15.72 -3.83 14.79
CA GLU A 92 16.86 -3.35 14.02
C GLU A 92 16.75 -1.82 13.80
N GLU A 93 17.81 -1.08 14.05
CA GLU A 93 17.79 0.38 14.17
C GLU A 93 17.14 1.09 12.99
N GLN A 94 17.42 0.63 11.76
CA GLN A 94 16.82 1.19 10.56
C GLN A 94 15.29 0.97 10.52
N ILE A 95 14.84 -0.21 10.92
CA ILE A 95 13.41 -0.58 10.97
C ILE A 95 12.69 0.23 12.04
N ALA A 96 13.26 0.33 13.23
CA ALA A 96 12.70 1.13 14.32
C ALA A 96 12.55 2.62 13.90
N ARG A 97 13.58 3.21 13.30
CA ARG A 97 13.54 4.59 12.80
C ARG A 97 12.49 4.78 11.72
N ALA A 98 12.38 3.84 10.78
CA ALA A 98 11.37 3.89 9.70
C ALA A 98 9.95 3.91 10.28
N LEU A 99 9.66 3.03 11.24
CA LEU A 99 8.34 2.94 11.87
C LEU A 99 8.00 4.18 12.71
N ILE A 100 8.94 4.68 13.51
CA ILE A 100 8.73 5.89 14.33
C ILE A 100 8.49 7.11 13.43
N ILE A 101 9.31 7.30 12.41
CA ILE A 101 9.15 8.42 11.47
C ILE A 101 7.84 8.27 10.69
N HIS A 102 7.46 7.05 10.32
CA HIS A 102 6.17 6.77 9.67
C HIS A 102 4.99 7.19 10.54
N GLN A 103 4.98 6.82 11.82
CA GLN A 103 3.94 7.22 12.78
C GLN A 103 3.84 8.75 12.93
N LEU A 104 4.98 9.41 13.06
CA LEU A 104 5.04 10.88 13.26
C LEU A 104 4.64 11.66 12.00
N LEU A 105 4.96 11.15 10.83
CA LEU A 105 4.61 11.80 9.57
C LEU A 105 3.18 11.48 9.10
N GLY A 106 2.60 10.34 9.48
CA GLY A 106 1.27 9.92 9.04
C GLY A 106 1.15 9.73 7.52
N ASN A 107 2.25 9.41 6.84
CA ASN A 107 2.30 9.19 5.40
C ASN A 107 1.90 7.74 5.06
N ARG A 108 1.79 7.42 3.75
CA ARG A 108 1.79 6.01 3.35
C ARG A 108 3.14 5.40 3.66
N ILE A 109 3.15 4.12 4.03
CA ILE A 109 4.41 3.43 4.34
C ILE A 109 5.41 3.46 3.18
N SER A 110 4.92 3.32 1.94
CA SER A 110 5.74 3.45 0.74
C SER A 110 6.46 4.80 0.67
N ASP A 111 5.76 5.88 1.02
CA ASP A 111 6.32 7.23 0.96
C ASP A 111 7.42 7.43 2.02
N THR A 112 7.24 6.83 3.20
CA THR A 112 8.27 6.83 4.25
C THR A 112 9.51 6.03 3.82
N LEU A 113 9.31 4.82 3.28
CA LEU A 113 10.43 3.96 2.86
C LEU A 113 11.23 4.53 1.69
N THR A 114 10.59 5.34 0.83
CA THR A 114 11.25 6.02 -0.30
C THR A 114 11.80 7.42 0.02
N MET A 115 11.80 7.82 1.30
CA MET A 115 12.40 9.09 1.70
C MET A 115 13.89 9.15 1.35
N ARG A 116 14.30 10.27 0.79
CA ARG A 116 15.68 10.50 0.33
C ARG A 116 16.49 11.24 1.39
N LYS A 117 17.80 11.11 1.35
CA LYS A 117 18.71 11.79 2.28
C LYS A 117 18.63 13.33 2.17
N ASP A 118 18.25 13.86 1.02
CA ASP A 118 18.04 15.27 0.74
C ASP A 118 16.63 15.78 1.06
N CYS A 119 15.82 15.00 1.79
CA CYS A 119 14.43 15.35 2.06
C CYS A 119 14.19 16.48 3.05
N LEU A 120 15.19 16.85 3.85
CA LEU A 120 15.02 17.81 4.94
C LEU A 120 15.69 19.14 4.60
N TYR A 121 14.96 20.24 4.75
CA TYR A 121 15.48 21.59 4.53
C TYR A 121 14.79 22.61 5.44
N LYS A 122 15.29 23.83 5.48
CA LYS A 122 14.66 24.95 6.21
C LYS A 122 14.02 25.94 5.22
N LYS A 123 12.80 26.37 5.55
CA LYS A 123 12.11 27.47 4.88
C LYS A 123 11.52 28.39 5.94
N ASP A 124 11.79 29.68 5.86
CA ASP A 124 11.28 30.70 6.78
C ASP A 124 11.42 30.30 8.26
N ASN A 125 12.60 29.80 8.62
CA ASN A 125 12.94 29.26 9.94
C ASN A 125 12.15 28.01 10.38
N GLN A 126 11.31 27.43 9.52
CA GLN A 126 10.54 26.21 9.72
C GLN A 126 11.28 25.02 9.12
N ASP A 127 11.40 23.91 9.87
CA ASP A 127 11.88 22.65 9.30
C ASP A 127 10.81 22.04 8.38
N MET A 128 11.21 21.71 7.15
CA MET A 128 10.35 21.16 6.10
C MET A 128 10.87 19.81 5.66
N VAL A 129 9.95 18.90 5.37
CA VAL A 129 10.27 17.58 4.77
C VAL A 129 9.66 17.46 3.39
N ILE A 130 10.46 16.98 2.45
CA ILE A 130 10.04 16.65 1.08
C ILE A 130 9.67 15.17 1.02
N ILE A 131 8.48 14.88 0.51
CA ILE A 131 7.98 13.53 0.34
C ILE A 131 7.72 13.30 -1.15
N HIS A 132 8.37 12.26 -1.69
CA HIS A 132 8.18 11.83 -3.07
C HIS A 132 7.18 10.68 -3.11
N GLN A 133 6.01 10.91 -3.70
CA GLN A 133 5.01 9.87 -3.91
C GLN A 133 5.16 9.27 -5.32
N PRO A 134 5.33 7.95 -5.49
CA PRO A 134 5.52 7.32 -6.80
C PRO A 134 4.38 7.58 -7.80
N LYS A 135 3.16 7.81 -7.29
CA LYS A 135 1.94 7.99 -8.09
C LYS A 135 1.42 9.44 -8.12
N SER A 136 2.06 10.35 -7.43
CA SER A 136 1.62 11.74 -7.33
C SER A 136 2.82 12.68 -7.27
N ARG A 137 2.52 13.98 -7.11
CA ARG A 137 3.55 15.01 -7.11
C ARG A 137 4.38 14.98 -5.82
N ARG A 138 5.62 15.46 -5.89
CA ARG A 138 6.40 15.90 -4.75
C ARG A 138 5.55 16.86 -3.92
N PHE A 139 5.45 16.63 -2.63
CA PHE A 139 4.85 17.57 -1.70
C PHE A 139 5.78 17.83 -0.53
N GLU A 140 5.60 18.99 0.10
CA GLU A 140 6.37 19.46 1.22
C GLU A 140 5.44 19.68 2.40
N LYS A 141 5.88 19.30 3.58
CA LYS A 141 5.13 19.56 4.81
C LYS A 141 6.04 20.07 5.92
N PRO A 142 5.56 20.99 6.76
CA PRO A 142 6.27 21.40 7.94
C PRO A 142 6.35 20.27 8.95
N VAL A 143 7.45 20.20 9.69
CA VAL A 143 7.66 19.25 10.77
C VAL A 143 8.18 19.97 12.01
N SER A 144 7.94 19.39 13.20
CA SER A 144 8.49 19.92 14.43
C SER A 144 10.03 19.73 14.49
N ALA A 145 10.69 20.48 15.33
CA ALA A 145 12.13 20.36 15.51
C ALA A 145 12.54 18.95 15.96
N GLU A 146 11.73 18.30 16.80
CA GLU A 146 11.95 16.92 17.27
C GLU A 146 11.89 15.92 16.11
N VAL A 147 10.88 16.03 15.24
CA VAL A 147 10.73 15.17 14.06
C VAL A 147 11.88 15.41 13.09
N ALA A 148 12.25 16.66 12.85
CA ALA A 148 13.39 17.00 12.01
C ALA A 148 14.69 16.38 12.56
N GLN A 149 14.89 16.42 13.88
CA GLN A 149 16.06 15.82 14.52
C GLN A 149 16.08 14.29 14.39
N LEU A 150 14.93 13.62 14.49
CA LEU A 150 14.83 12.18 14.26
C LEU A 150 15.15 11.81 12.80
N ILE A 151 14.67 12.59 11.85
CA ILE A 151 15.00 12.40 10.43
C ILE A 151 16.50 12.63 10.20
N LYS A 152 17.11 13.67 10.78
CA LYS A 152 18.56 13.91 10.70
C LYS A 152 19.38 12.73 11.22
N LYS A 153 18.99 12.18 12.38
CA LYS A 153 19.64 10.97 12.93
C LYS A 153 19.51 9.76 12.00
N ALA A 154 18.37 9.61 11.32
CA ALA A 154 18.18 8.54 10.35
C ALA A 154 19.05 8.76 9.09
N ILE A 155 19.19 10.00 8.62
CA ILE A 155 20.09 10.36 7.52
C ILE A 155 21.55 10.03 7.87
N VAL A 156 22.03 10.46 9.04
CA VAL A 156 23.39 10.16 9.51
C VAL A 156 23.64 8.66 9.57
N TYR A 157 22.67 7.89 10.10
CA TYR A 157 22.77 6.42 10.11
C TYR A 157 22.89 5.85 8.70
N ALA A 158 22.08 6.36 7.76
CA ALA A 158 22.11 5.92 6.36
C ALA A 158 23.43 6.31 5.66
N GLU A 159 24.02 7.45 5.98
CA GLU A 159 25.31 7.87 5.45
C GLU A 159 26.46 6.98 5.94
N GLN A 160 26.38 6.53 7.20
CA GLN A 160 27.40 5.66 7.77
C GLN A 160 27.31 4.21 7.24
N ASN A 161 26.09 3.68 7.07
CA ASN A 161 25.87 2.27 6.76
C ASN A 161 25.55 1.98 5.29
N TYR A 162 25.02 2.98 4.55
CA TYR A 162 24.55 2.85 3.16
C TYR A 162 25.00 4.07 2.34
N LYS A 163 26.30 4.31 2.26
CA LYS A 163 26.88 5.53 1.65
C LYS A 163 26.39 5.80 0.24
N GLU A 164 26.30 4.77 -0.58
CA GLU A 164 25.90 4.87 -1.99
C GLU A 164 24.39 5.02 -2.20
N SER A 165 23.59 4.84 -1.15
CA SER A 165 22.14 4.96 -1.25
C SER A 165 21.72 6.43 -1.26
N ILE A 166 20.75 6.74 -2.12
CA ILE A 166 20.03 8.02 -2.04
C ILE A 166 18.91 7.99 -1.00
N TYR A 167 18.52 6.81 -0.51
CA TYR A 167 17.43 6.62 0.44
C TYR A 167 17.93 6.65 1.88
N ILE A 168 17.09 7.16 2.78
CA ILE A 168 17.32 7.07 4.24
C ILE A 168 17.18 5.63 4.70
N PHE A 169 16.17 4.94 4.18
CA PHE A 169 15.89 3.54 4.48
C PHE A 169 16.26 2.69 3.26
N ALA A 170 17.52 2.26 3.22
CA ALA A 170 18.05 1.50 2.10
C ALA A 170 17.80 0.00 2.26
N ASN A 171 17.69 -0.71 1.16
CA ASN A 171 17.71 -2.16 1.16
C ASN A 171 19.13 -2.64 1.47
N LYS A 172 19.26 -3.60 2.40
CA LYS A 172 20.55 -4.12 2.87
C LYS A 172 21.32 -4.84 1.76
N ASP A 173 20.59 -5.61 0.92
CA ASP A 173 21.19 -6.42 -0.15
C ASP A 173 21.41 -5.61 -1.44
N ASN A 174 20.65 -4.51 -1.62
CA ASN A 174 20.79 -3.61 -2.76
C ASN A 174 20.54 -2.16 -2.32
N PRO A 175 21.59 -1.43 -1.87
CA PRO A 175 21.45 -0.05 -1.35
C PRO A 175 20.93 0.97 -2.37
N GLN A 176 20.94 0.66 -3.66
CA GLN A 176 20.33 1.50 -4.69
C GLN A 176 18.80 1.45 -4.68
N LYS A 177 18.20 0.54 -3.89
CA LYS A 177 16.76 0.43 -3.70
C LYS A 177 16.37 0.81 -2.27
N PRO A 178 15.15 1.31 -2.06
CA PRO A 178 14.62 1.52 -0.72
C PRO A 178 14.39 0.18 -0.01
N LEU A 179 14.28 0.23 1.31
CA LEU A 179 13.89 -0.91 2.14
C LEU A 179 12.56 -1.50 1.64
N ASN A 180 12.53 -2.81 1.45
CA ASN A 180 11.35 -3.49 0.95
C ASN A 180 10.25 -3.50 2.03
N TYR A 181 9.03 -3.14 1.62
CA TYR A 181 7.84 -3.20 2.48
C TYR A 181 7.61 -4.61 3.05
N GLN A 182 7.83 -5.66 2.26
CA GLN A 182 7.64 -7.03 2.72
C GLN A 182 8.61 -7.37 3.85
N THR A 183 9.87 -6.99 3.74
CA THR A 183 10.88 -7.17 4.79
C THR A 183 10.47 -6.44 6.09
N LEU A 184 10.04 -5.18 5.98
CA LEU A 184 9.55 -4.43 7.12
C LEU A 184 8.33 -5.11 7.76
N ARG A 185 7.35 -5.53 6.95
CA ARG A 185 6.13 -6.21 7.40
C ARG A 185 6.44 -7.50 8.16
N GLU A 186 7.35 -8.33 7.64
CA GLU A 186 7.74 -9.58 8.28
C GLU A 186 8.37 -9.35 9.66
N LYS A 187 9.24 -8.34 9.78
CA LYS A 187 9.85 -7.96 11.06
C LYS A 187 8.80 -7.49 12.07
N VAL A 188 7.83 -6.67 11.63
CA VAL A 188 6.74 -6.20 12.50
C VAL A 188 5.83 -7.34 12.92
N ILE A 189 5.42 -8.21 12.00
CA ILE A 189 4.57 -9.36 12.30
C ILE A 189 5.27 -10.28 13.29
N ARG A 190 6.55 -10.60 13.08
CA ARG A 190 7.34 -11.40 14.01
C ARG A 190 7.37 -10.77 15.40
N MET A 191 7.67 -9.48 15.50
CA MET A 191 7.66 -8.75 16.77
C MET A 191 6.30 -8.86 17.49
N ILE A 192 5.18 -8.70 16.74
CA ILE A 192 3.83 -8.83 17.30
C ILE A 192 3.61 -10.23 17.87
N TYR A 193 3.92 -11.29 17.12
CA TYR A 193 3.76 -12.67 17.58
C TYR A 193 4.66 -13.03 18.76
N GLU A 194 5.94 -12.62 18.75
CA GLU A 194 6.89 -12.93 19.81
C GLU A 194 6.58 -12.22 21.14
N ASN A 195 5.79 -11.15 21.12
CA ASN A 195 5.49 -10.34 22.30
C ASN A 195 3.98 -10.29 22.66
N ASP A 196 3.17 -11.10 22.00
CA ASP A 196 1.72 -11.19 22.22
C ASP A 196 1.03 -9.81 22.23
N LEU A 197 1.28 -9.04 21.12
CA LEU A 197 0.82 -7.65 20.97
C LEU A 197 -0.46 -7.59 20.14
#